data_a63f87ad854cbbdf8f0ee873c98c3160
#
_entry.id   a63f87ad854cbbdf8f0ee873c98c3160
#
_cell.length_a   1.000
_cell.length_b   1.000
_cell.length_c   1.000
_cell.angle_alpha   90.00
_cell.angle_beta   90.00
_cell.angle_gamma   90.00
#
_symmetry.space_group_name_H-M   'P 1'
#
loop_
_entity.id
_entity.type
_entity.pdbx_description
1 polymer ?
#
loop_
_entity_poly.entity_id
_entity_poly.type
_entity_poly.pdbx_seq_one_letter_code
_entity_poly.pdbx_strand_id
1 'polypeptide(L)'
;TLYVRKAATGSTTEGEAVEIKIPARPAKPAQIQGTDVTKDSYSIRVKGQGVSGCEYGISESADGELQWQTGKTFTSPKPAHTYYITLRVKATENSFASKPADRLEVTTPDALLIDGPAGKVSFETTGTYGQTLDQIHVQLAEGFQVVNYSRSPVSGTWKFSANQSGTSASSICPEVKGTTAYQVEFIPTETSEGQYGEPLTQSVIPEISPKELTAVITTPIEKDYDGSTGIALEATVEIETPGQSSGQSYTISGLKGSFEDANAGTGKTVTIDSSKARVETGESAVNLQNYLITYPAQTGTIHRIQGSISIDPEAWIGEKIYGDDSFSLTGVNVMGDGALTYTSSDENVLTVDTQGQVTIKGVGSAEVSITMAEGTNYLGTSTPAKGTITIEKGTLTLALTAVNRS
;
A
#
# COMPACT_ATOMS: atom_id res chain seq x y z
N THR A 1 30.95 80.56 -2.08
CA THR A 1 30.49 81.45 -3.17
C THR A 1 31.62 81.54 -4.20
N LEU A 2 31.31 81.32 -5.50
CA LEU A 2 32.21 81.50 -6.65
C LEU A 2 31.68 82.65 -7.48
N TYR A 3 32.60 83.57 -7.86
CA TYR A 3 32.24 84.67 -8.77
C TYR A 3 32.83 84.32 -10.15
N VAL A 4 32.04 84.41 -11.18
CA VAL A 4 32.45 84.18 -12.56
C VAL A 4 32.12 85.39 -13.35
N ARG A 5 33.11 85.91 -14.12
CA ARG A 5 32.90 87.02 -15.02
C ARG A 5 33.58 86.79 -16.37
N LYS A 6 33.09 87.40 -17.38
CA LYS A 6 33.73 87.41 -18.68
C LYS A 6 34.98 88.27 -18.58
N ALA A 7 36.10 87.70 -18.96
CA ALA A 7 37.35 88.53 -18.98
C ALA A 7 37.29 89.63 -20.05
N ALA A 8 37.93 90.74 -19.79
CA ALA A 8 38.11 91.81 -20.74
C ALA A 8 38.92 91.28 -21.94
N THR A 9 38.58 91.76 -23.15
CA THR A 9 39.36 91.57 -24.39
C THR A 9 39.77 92.92 -24.96
N GLY A 10 40.65 92.99 -25.94
CA GLY A 10 41.07 94.27 -26.50
C GLY A 10 39.95 95.14 -27.13
N SER A 11 38.74 94.56 -27.26
CA SER A 11 37.56 95.22 -27.85
C SER A 11 36.36 95.24 -26.91
N THR A 12 36.42 94.61 -25.71
CA THR A 12 35.29 94.56 -24.76
C THR A 12 35.77 94.80 -23.34
N THR A 13 34.92 95.46 -22.57
CA THR A 13 35.14 95.69 -21.13
C THR A 13 34.87 94.40 -20.34
N GLU A 14 35.44 94.34 -19.18
CA GLU A 14 35.19 93.26 -18.24
C GLU A 14 33.67 93.19 -17.93
N GLY A 15 33.08 91.96 -17.99
CA GLY A 15 31.71 91.74 -17.63
C GLY A 15 31.47 91.80 -16.12
N GLU A 16 30.24 92.10 -15.70
CA GLU A 16 29.88 92.05 -14.29
C GLU A 16 30.09 90.60 -13.74
N ALA A 17 30.54 90.57 -12.50
CA ALA A 17 30.74 89.25 -11.82
C ALA A 17 29.38 88.71 -11.41
N VAL A 18 29.14 87.48 -11.91
CA VAL A 18 27.95 86.74 -11.50
C VAL A 18 28.30 85.80 -10.33
N GLU A 19 27.60 85.98 -9.24
CA GLU A 19 27.77 85.18 -8.06
C GLU A 19 27.13 83.80 -8.32
N ILE A 20 27.91 82.75 -8.23
CA ILE A 20 27.43 81.37 -8.23
C ILE A 20 27.45 80.87 -6.80
N LYS A 21 26.28 80.73 -6.20
CA LYS A 21 26.15 80.13 -4.87
C LYS A 21 26.33 78.68 -5.00
N ILE A 22 27.41 78.09 -4.46
CA ILE A 22 27.59 76.68 -4.30
C ILE A 22 26.70 76.19 -3.17
N PRO A 23 25.73 75.32 -3.42
CA PRO A 23 24.87 74.78 -2.39
C PRO A 23 25.61 74.14 -1.24
N ALA A 24 25.15 74.36 -0.01
CA ALA A 24 25.75 73.69 1.15
C ALA A 24 25.51 72.15 1.06
N ARG A 25 26.51 71.37 1.40
CA ARG A 25 26.38 69.94 1.54
C ARG A 25 25.64 69.60 2.83
N PRO A 26 24.58 68.79 2.84
CA PRO A 26 23.90 68.34 4.06
C PRO A 26 24.84 67.63 5.02
N ALA A 27 24.50 67.62 6.30
CA ALA A 27 25.26 66.89 7.31
C ALA A 27 25.29 65.38 7.00
N LYS A 28 26.38 64.75 7.38
CA LYS A 28 26.54 63.27 7.30
C LYS A 28 25.45 62.63 8.17
N PRO A 29 24.66 61.69 7.64
CA PRO A 29 23.67 60.95 8.45
C PRO A 29 24.36 59.99 9.45
N ALA A 30 23.60 59.54 10.45
CA ALA A 30 24.05 58.50 11.37
C ALA A 30 24.28 57.18 10.66
N GLN A 31 25.17 56.33 11.19
CA GLN A 31 25.45 55.00 10.68
C GLN A 31 24.21 54.09 10.85
N ILE A 32 23.98 53.23 9.89
CA ILE A 32 23.00 52.12 10.01
C ILE A 32 23.43 51.21 11.15
N GLN A 33 22.55 50.91 12.08
CA GLN A 33 22.82 49.93 13.15
C GLN A 33 22.50 48.52 12.71
N GLY A 34 23.23 47.52 13.22
CA GLY A 34 22.98 46.11 12.88
C GLY A 34 21.56 45.64 13.22
N THR A 35 20.96 46.19 14.27
CA THR A 35 19.56 45.96 14.66
C THR A 35 18.53 46.44 13.63
N ASP A 36 18.92 47.39 12.79
CA ASP A 36 18.07 47.96 11.75
C ASP A 36 18.20 47.19 10.41
N VAL A 37 18.92 46.08 10.40
CA VAL A 37 19.10 45.29 9.19
C VAL A 37 18.48 43.92 9.35
N THR A 38 17.74 43.52 8.33
CA THR A 38 17.36 42.11 8.11
C THR A 38 18.07 41.62 6.87
N LYS A 39 18.41 40.35 6.89
CA LYS A 39 19.13 39.69 5.78
C LYS A 39 18.64 38.26 5.60
N ASP A 40 18.61 37.81 4.36
CA ASP A 40 18.51 36.44 3.95
C ASP A 40 19.67 36.10 3.01
N SER A 41 19.68 34.91 2.41
CA SER A 41 20.79 34.48 1.54
C SER A 41 20.97 35.38 0.31
N TYR A 42 19.94 36.06 -0.14
CA TYR A 42 19.94 36.83 -1.39
C TYR A 42 19.49 38.27 -1.26
N SER A 43 19.23 38.73 -0.06
CA SER A 43 18.83 40.11 0.17
C SER A 43 19.37 40.69 1.48
N ILE A 44 19.54 42.03 1.47
CA ILE A 44 19.83 42.82 2.66
C ILE A 44 18.82 43.96 2.69
N ARG A 45 18.07 44.11 3.78
CA ARG A 45 17.06 45.13 3.95
C ARG A 45 17.32 45.99 5.17
N VAL A 46 17.36 47.31 4.97
CA VAL A 46 17.42 48.30 6.06
C VAL A 46 15.98 48.52 6.58
N LYS A 47 15.73 48.24 7.86
CA LYS A 47 14.48 48.51 8.56
C LYS A 47 14.37 49.98 8.98
N GLY A 48 13.22 50.35 9.48
CA GLY A 48 12.95 51.67 10.07
C GLY A 48 12.45 52.70 9.07
N GLN A 49 12.04 53.84 9.58
CA GLN A 49 11.67 54.99 8.77
C GLN A 49 12.97 55.55 8.19
N GLY A 50 13.16 55.43 6.88
CA GLY A 50 14.29 56.08 6.23
C GLY A 50 14.23 57.57 6.49
N VAL A 51 15.38 58.15 6.74
CA VAL A 51 15.49 59.60 6.71
C VAL A 51 14.98 60.02 5.34
N SER A 52 13.95 60.85 5.30
CA SER A 52 13.39 61.37 4.05
C SER A 52 14.51 61.95 3.21
N GLY A 53 14.59 61.58 1.94
CA GLY A 53 15.60 62.07 1.04
C GLY A 53 16.96 61.35 1.09
N CYS A 54 17.07 60.18 1.73
CA CYS A 54 18.29 59.35 1.68
C CYS A 54 18.28 58.36 0.52
N GLU A 55 19.48 58.00 0.10
CA GLU A 55 19.81 56.86 -0.77
C GLU A 55 20.76 55.91 -0.01
N TYR A 56 20.71 54.62 -0.38
CA TYR A 56 21.45 53.53 0.27
C TYR A 56 22.52 53.00 -0.67
N GLY A 57 23.70 52.81 -0.12
CA GLY A 57 24.86 52.29 -0.88
C GLY A 57 25.30 50.94 -0.37
N ILE A 58 25.75 50.08 -1.27
CA ILE A 58 26.34 48.75 -1.00
C ILE A 58 27.66 48.58 -1.74
N SER A 59 28.60 47.88 -1.14
CA SER A 59 29.88 47.54 -1.73
C SER A 59 30.33 46.17 -1.22
N GLU A 60 31.10 45.42 -2.03
CA GLU A 60 31.69 44.11 -1.65
C GLU A 60 33.03 44.24 -0.87
N SER A 61 33.52 45.46 -0.65
CA SER A 61 34.71 45.72 0.17
C SER A 61 34.60 47.00 1.01
N ALA A 62 35.37 47.05 2.11
CA ALA A 62 35.33 48.14 3.05
C ALA A 62 35.56 49.52 2.39
N ASP A 63 36.48 49.60 1.43
CA ASP A 63 36.83 50.83 0.73
C ASP A 63 36.36 50.86 -0.73
N GLY A 64 35.58 49.82 -1.15
CA GLY A 64 35.13 49.67 -2.54
C GLY A 64 34.15 50.75 -2.98
N GLU A 65 33.96 50.85 -4.30
CA GLU A 65 32.97 51.73 -4.89
C GLU A 65 31.54 51.35 -4.47
N LEU A 66 30.78 52.35 -4.09
CA LEU A 66 29.40 52.14 -3.63
C LEU A 66 28.40 52.19 -4.78
N GLN A 67 27.59 51.16 -4.91
CA GLN A 67 26.41 51.18 -5.77
C GLN A 67 25.24 51.79 -4.98
N TRP A 68 24.66 52.88 -5.50
CA TRP A 68 23.63 53.66 -4.83
C TRP A 68 22.23 53.35 -5.39
N GLN A 69 21.27 53.26 -4.49
CA GLN A 69 19.84 53.08 -4.82
C GLN A 69 18.96 53.86 -3.82
N THR A 70 17.71 54.14 -4.22
CA THR A 70 16.74 54.80 -3.35
C THR A 70 15.96 53.81 -2.50
N GLY A 71 15.89 52.54 -2.94
CA GLY A 71 15.23 51.45 -2.22
C GLY A 71 16.05 51.02 -1.01
N LYS A 72 15.36 50.56 0.03
CA LYS A 72 15.98 50.04 1.27
C LYS A 72 16.40 48.57 1.19
N THR A 73 16.04 47.87 0.13
CA THR A 73 16.35 46.44 -0.05
C THR A 73 17.31 46.25 -1.21
N PHE A 74 18.43 45.62 -0.95
CA PHE A 74 19.36 45.13 -1.95
C PHE A 74 18.93 43.69 -2.28
N THR A 75 18.64 43.40 -3.54
CA THR A 75 18.05 42.12 -4.02
C THR A 75 19.00 41.20 -4.75
N SER A 76 20.28 41.54 -4.79
CA SER A 76 21.28 40.75 -5.54
C SER A 76 22.54 40.38 -4.75
N PRO A 77 22.58 40.47 -3.40
CA PRO A 77 23.68 39.95 -2.63
C PRO A 77 23.85 38.44 -2.89
N LYS A 78 25.09 37.98 -2.87
CA LYS A 78 25.44 36.54 -2.92
C LYS A 78 25.31 35.96 -1.52
N PRO A 79 24.93 34.67 -1.39
CA PRO A 79 24.98 33.99 -0.10
C PRO A 79 26.39 33.86 0.46
N ALA A 80 26.50 33.72 1.78
CA ALA A 80 27.74 33.56 2.52
C ALA A 80 28.80 34.63 2.15
N HIS A 81 28.36 35.88 1.89
CA HIS A 81 29.24 36.95 1.43
C HIS A 81 29.11 38.19 2.30
N THR A 82 30.25 38.88 2.53
CA THR A 82 30.29 40.11 3.33
C THR A 82 30.11 41.31 2.45
N TYR A 83 29.21 42.21 2.83
CA TYR A 83 28.91 43.46 2.21
C TYR A 83 29.09 44.61 3.19
N TYR A 84 29.35 45.80 2.66
CA TYR A 84 29.48 47.04 3.39
C TYR A 84 28.38 47.96 2.93
N ILE A 85 27.43 48.26 3.82
CA ILE A 85 26.27 49.10 3.51
C ILE A 85 26.35 50.46 4.21
N THR A 86 25.81 51.47 3.61
CA THR A 86 25.78 52.82 4.13
C THR A 86 24.58 53.59 3.59
N LEU A 87 24.38 54.81 4.07
CA LEU A 87 23.40 55.72 3.52
C LEU A 87 23.98 57.15 3.43
N ARG A 88 23.40 57.97 2.56
CA ARG A 88 23.68 59.41 2.47
C ARG A 88 22.38 60.15 2.15
N VAL A 89 22.35 61.45 2.49
CA VAL A 89 21.29 62.32 1.98
C VAL A 89 21.53 62.51 0.48
N LYS A 90 20.49 62.26 -0.33
CA LYS A 90 20.53 62.34 -1.78
C LYS A 90 20.73 63.79 -2.23
N ALA A 91 21.43 64.00 -3.32
CA ALA A 91 21.50 65.33 -3.95
C ALA A 91 20.10 65.78 -4.40
N THR A 92 19.90 67.09 -4.32
CA THR A 92 18.72 67.81 -4.85
C THR A 92 19.16 68.86 -5.85
N GLU A 93 18.24 69.51 -6.49
CA GLU A 93 18.57 70.67 -7.36
C GLU A 93 19.33 71.78 -6.64
N ASN A 94 19.09 71.90 -5.31
CA ASN A 94 19.64 72.98 -4.49
C ASN A 94 20.71 72.51 -3.48
N SER A 95 21.14 71.23 -3.53
CA SER A 95 22.19 70.74 -2.63
C SER A 95 22.94 69.55 -3.17
N PHE A 96 24.21 69.44 -2.87
CA PHE A 96 24.98 68.22 -3.13
C PHE A 96 24.55 67.08 -2.19
N ALA A 97 24.81 65.84 -2.59
CA ALA A 97 24.65 64.72 -1.68
C ALA A 97 25.55 64.90 -0.43
N SER A 98 25.11 64.43 0.74
CA SER A 98 25.94 64.44 1.94
C SER A 98 27.15 63.50 1.79
N LYS A 99 28.12 63.62 2.70
CA LYS A 99 29.08 62.52 2.88
C LYS A 99 28.31 61.28 3.34
N PRO A 100 28.70 60.10 2.87
CA PRO A 100 28.12 58.83 3.35
C PRO A 100 28.33 58.68 4.86
N ALA A 101 27.38 58.03 5.52
CA ALA A 101 27.57 57.49 6.87
C ALA A 101 28.73 56.47 6.91
N ASP A 102 29.20 56.13 8.11
CA ASP A 102 30.17 55.04 8.25
C ASP A 102 29.53 53.74 7.76
N ARG A 103 30.31 52.90 7.13
CA ARG A 103 29.82 51.65 6.58
C ARG A 103 29.53 50.65 7.71
N LEU A 104 28.44 49.91 7.57
CA LEU A 104 28.12 48.78 8.39
C LEU A 104 28.49 47.49 7.61
N GLU A 105 29.27 46.64 8.24
CA GLU A 105 29.58 45.30 7.72
C GLU A 105 28.39 44.38 7.95
N VAL A 106 27.95 43.68 6.89
CA VAL A 106 26.82 42.75 6.91
C VAL A 106 27.19 41.50 6.10
N THR A 107 27.24 40.36 6.76
CA THR A 107 27.43 39.07 6.07
C THR A 107 26.08 38.41 5.84
N THR A 108 25.76 38.06 4.60
CA THR A 108 24.55 37.30 4.26
C THR A 108 24.68 35.87 4.74
N PRO A 109 23.57 35.24 5.19
CA PRO A 109 23.54 33.79 5.42
C PRO A 109 23.92 32.98 4.18
N ASP A 110 24.37 31.75 4.37
CA ASP A 110 24.55 30.80 3.29
C ASP A 110 23.20 30.35 2.73
N ALA A 111 23.19 29.71 1.58
CA ALA A 111 22.02 29.15 0.94
C ALA A 111 22.12 27.63 0.84
N LEU A 112 21.01 26.94 1.08
CA LEU A 112 20.88 25.52 0.81
C LEU A 112 20.34 25.32 -0.60
N LEU A 113 20.96 24.44 -1.35
CA LEU A 113 20.61 24.10 -2.74
C LEU A 113 20.53 22.59 -2.88
N ILE A 114 19.75 22.11 -3.86
CA ILE A 114 19.79 20.72 -4.26
C ILE A 114 20.69 20.62 -5.50
N ASP A 115 21.71 19.77 -5.42
CA ASP A 115 22.60 19.43 -6.51
C ASP A 115 22.30 18.01 -7.00
N GLY A 116 22.38 17.77 -8.31
CA GLY A 116 22.06 16.47 -8.89
C GLY A 116 21.84 16.51 -10.39
N PRO A 117 21.36 15.43 -10.98
CA PRO A 117 21.09 15.33 -12.41
C PRO A 117 20.18 16.44 -12.93
N ALA A 118 20.38 16.82 -14.18
CA ALA A 118 19.48 17.78 -14.82
C ALA A 118 18.03 17.23 -14.88
N GLY A 119 17.08 18.01 -14.44
CA GLY A 119 15.67 17.65 -14.45
C GLY A 119 14.96 18.01 -13.15
N LYS A 120 13.80 17.35 -12.92
CA LYS A 120 13.02 17.56 -11.71
C LYS A 120 13.66 16.81 -10.53
N VAL A 121 13.83 17.49 -9.42
CA VAL A 121 14.23 16.86 -8.14
C VAL A 121 13.25 15.77 -7.78
N SER A 122 13.76 14.59 -7.46
CA SER A 122 12.98 13.42 -7.08
C SER A 122 13.23 13.04 -5.62
N PHE A 123 12.20 12.53 -4.98
CA PHE A 123 12.23 12.05 -3.60
C PHE A 123 11.76 10.60 -3.53
N GLU A 124 12.31 9.86 -2.59
CA GLU A 124 11.85 8.55 -2.17
C GLU A 124 11.14 8.70 -0.84
N THR A 125 10.01 8.03 -0.72
CA THR A 125 9.23 8.02 0.52
C THR A 125 8.88 6.59 0.90
N THR A 126 8.89 6.28 2.20
CA THR A 126 8.41 5.00 2.71
C THR A 126 7.43 5.25 3.84
N GLY A 127 6.18 4.87 3.59
CA GLY A 127 5.10 4.98 4.56
C GLY A 127 4.04 3.93 4.33
N THR A 128 3.31 3.61 5.39
CA THR A 128 2.17 2.67 5.36
C THR A 128 0.93 3.44 5.80
N TYR A 129 -0.21 3.13 5.20
CA TYR A 129 -1.48 3.76 5.58
C TYR A 129 -1.75 3.65 7.08
N GLY A 130 -2.19 4.75 7.68
CA GLY A 130 -2.36 4.90 9.13
C GLY A 130 -1.23 5.64 9.81
N GLN A 131 -0.05 5.77 9.18
CA GLN A 131 1.00 6.65 9.66
C GLN A 131 0.67 8.12 9.32
N THR A 132 1.03 9.01 10.22
CA THR A 132 0.97 10.45 9.97
C THR A 132 2.18 10.92 9.16
N LEU A 133 2.09 12.06 8.50
CA LEU A 133 3.17 12.58 7.64
C LEU A 133 4.52 12.70 8.36
N ASP A 134 4.54 13.04 9.64
CA ASP A 134 5.76 13.12 10.46
C ASP A 134 6.41 11.77 10.77
N GLN A 135 5.67 10.67 10.56
CA GLN A 135 6.15 9.29 10.71
C GLN A 135 6.64 8.68 9.39
N ILE A 136 6.32 9.32 8.27
CA ILE A 136 6.72 8.87 6.94
C ILE A 136 8.15 9.29 6.67
N HIS A 137 8.99 8.31 6.30
CA HIS A 137 10.35 8.60 5.88
C HIS A 137 10.36 9.28 4.51
N VAL A 138 11.18 10.32 4.37
CA VAL A 138 11.40 11.03 3.12
C VAL A 138 12.87 11.36 2.94
N GLN A 139 13.40 11.11 1.77
CA GLN A 139 14.79 11.43 1.39
C GLN A 139 14.87 11.80 -0.10
N LEU A 140 15.94 12.47 -0.49
CA LEU A 140 16.25 12.67 -1.89
C LEU A 140 16.52 11.33 -2.56
N ALA A 141 16.06 11.16 -3.80
CA ALA A 141 16.40 10.00 -4.61
C ALA A 141 17.90 9.96 -4.93
N GLU A 142 18.38 8.78 -5.30
CA GLU A 142 19.79 8.57 -5.65
C GLU A 142 20.27 9.57 -6.70
N GLY A 143 21.49 10.09 -6.49
CA GLY A 143 22.12 11.08 -7.35
C GLY A 143 21.83 12.54 -6.97
N PHE A 144 20.89 12.81 -6.05
CA PHE A 144 20.65 14.15 -5.53
C PHE A 144 21.26 14.32 -4.13
N GLN A 145 21.76 15.51 -3.84
CA GLN A 145 22.29 15.86 -2.52
C GLN A 145 21.99 17.33 -2.18
N VAL A 146 21.97 17.63 -0.90
CA VAL A 146 21.91 19.04 -0.46
C VAL A 146 23.32 19.58 -0.36
N VAL A 147 23.53 20.77 -0.91
CA VAL A 147 24.78 21.51 -0.88
C VAL A 147 24.56 22.94 -0.43
N ASN A 148 25.61 23.61 0.06
CA ASN A 148 25.61 25.02 0.29
C ASN A 148 25.87 25.80 -1.02
N TYR A 149 25.92 27.14 -0.94
CA TYR A 149 26.18 27.98 -2.11
C TYR A 149 27.54 27.70 -2.77
N SER A 150 28.55 27.30 -1.99
CA SER A 150 29.88 26.92 -2.49
C SER A 150 29.94 25.49 -3.04
N ARG A 151 28.80 24.79 -3.17
CA ARG A 151 28.67 23.41 -3.64
C ARG A 151 29.29 22.35 -2.72
N SER A 152 29.51 22.68 -1.45
CA SER A 152 29.94 21.72 -0.45
C SER A 152 28.72 20.95 0.09
N PRO A 153 28.79 19.59 0.23
CA PRO A 153 27.69 18.79 0.76
C PRO A 153 27.28 19.22 2.17
N VAL A 154 25.98 19.24 2.41
CA VAL A 154 25.39 19.56 3.72
C VAL A 154 24.62 18.35 4.21
N SER A 155 25.03 17.79 5.36
CA SER A 155 24.35 16.69 6.02
C SER A 155 23.08 17.15 6.72
N GLY A 156 22.00 16.35 6.66
CA GLY A 156 20.75 16.68 7.30
C GLY A 156 19.66 15.65 6.99
N THR A 157 18.46 15.95 7.43
CA THR A 157 17.28 15.11 7.23
C THR A 157 16.14 15.90 6.59
N TRP A 158 15.40 15.24 5.73
CA TRP A 158 14.15 15.77 5.19
C TRP A 158 12.98 15.36 6.09
N LYS A 159 12.03 16.26 6.31
CA LYS A 159 10.81 15.98 7.06
C LYS A 159 9.63 16.66 6.40
N PHE A 160 8.48 16.00 6.44
CA PHE A 160 7.23 16.67 6.14
C PHE A 160 6.92 17.70 7.24
N SER A 161 6.58 18.92 6.85
CA SER A 161 6.35 20.01 7.80
C SER A 161 4.85 20.19 8.08
N ALA A 162 4.12 20.76 7.15
CA ALA A 162 2.68 21.00 7.23
C ALA A 162 2.08 21.00 5.80
N ASN A 163 0.77 20.96 5.68
CA ASN A 163 0.14 21.24 4.39
C ASN A 163 0.12 22.75 4.10
N GLN A 164 -0.26 23.12 2.88
CA GLN A 164 -0.38 24.53 2.46
C GLN A 164 -1.39 25.34 3.30
N SER A 165 -2.29 24.67 4.02
CA SER A 165 -3.28 25.29 4.92
C SER A 165 -2.80 25.41 6.36
N GLY A 166 -1.54 25.03 6.67
CA GLY A 166 -0.96 25.11 8.01
C GLY A 166 -1.36 23.96 8.94
N THR A 167 -2.00 22.92 8.44
CA THR A 167 -2.28 21.71 9.24
C THR A 167 -1.00 20.95 9.51
N SER A 168 -0.74 20.62 10.78
CA SER A 168 0.47 19.93 11.21
C SER A 168 0.63 18.55 10.54
N ALA A 169 1.87 18.18 10.22
CA ALA A 169 2.21 16.86 9.68
C ALA A 169 1.74 15.72 10.60
N SER A 170 1.75 15.91 11.91
CA SER A 170 1.28 14.93 12.91
C SER A 170 -0.23 14.68 12.92
N SER A 171 -1.01 15.44 12.14
CA SER A 171 -2.48 15.31 12.06
C SER A 171 -2.95 14.83 10.68
N ILE A 172 -2.04 14.56 9.75
CA ILE A 172 -2.36 14.19 8.38
C ILE A 172 -1.94 12.73 8.14
N CYS A 173 -2.92 11.89 7.77
CA CYS A 173 -2.68 10.53 7.28
C CYS A 173 -2.93 10.49 5.78
N PRO A 174 -1.89 10.37 4.94
CA PRO A 174 -2.08 10.26 3.50
C PRO A 174 -2.71 8.93 3.10
N GLU A 175 -3.51 8.95 2.05
CA GLU A 175 -4.12 7.75 1.48
C GLU A 175 -3.19 7.05 0.47
N VAL A 176 -3.41 5.75 0.30
CA VAL A 176 -2.77 4.96 -0.77
C VAL A 176 -3.18 5.53 -2.13
N LYS A 177 -2.20 5.73 -3.03
CA LYS A 177 -2.40 6.40 -4.33
C LYS A 177 -2.99 7.82 -4.23
N GLY A 178 -2.83 8.47 -3.08
CA GLY A 178 -3.18 9.87 -2.92
C GLY A 178 -2.38 10.74 -3.89
N THR A 179 -2.99 11.84 -4.35
CA THR A 179 -2.37 12.80 -5.29
C THR A 179 -2.01 14.13 -4.64
N THR A 180 -2.26 14.24 -3.35
CA THR A 180 -1.99 15.48 -2.60
C THR A 180 -0.49 15.63 -2.36
N ALA A 181 0.04 16.77 -2.76
CA ALA A 181 1.42 17.14 -2.49
C ALA A 181 1.53 17.85 -1.13
N TYR A 182 2.57 17.52 -0.39
CA TYR A 182 2.87 18.08 0.92
C TYR A 182 4.25 18.72 0.92
N GLN A 183 4.45 19.71 1.79
CA GLN A 183 5.74 20.37 1.94
C GLN A 183 6.70 19.49 2.74
N VAL A 184 7.90 19.34 2.23
CA VAL A 184 9.05 18.80 2.96
C VAL A 184 10.08 19.87 3.15
N GLU A 185 10.76 19.84 4.27
CA GLU A 185 11.81 20.78 4.68
C GLU A 185 13.07 20.02 5.02
N PHE A 186 14.20 20.53 4.56
CA PHE A 186 15.51 20.01 4.92
C PHE A 186 15.98 20.62 6.24
N ILE A 187 16.35 19.76 7.18
CA ILE A 187 16.87 20.15 8.49
C ILE A 187 18.34 19.73 8.54
N PRO A 188 19.28 20.67 8.42
CA PRO A 188 20.71 20.36 8.55
C PRO A 188 21.04 19.81 9.93
N THR A 189 22.00 18.86 9.99
CA THR A 189 22.40 18.20 11.24
C THR A 189 23.16 19.14 12.19
N GLU A 190 24.04 19.95 11.60
CA GLU A 190 24.87 20.91 12.35
C GLU A 190 24.65 22.32 11.78
N THR A 191 24.09 23.20 12.57
CA THR A 191 23.88 24.60 12.18
C THR A 191 24.22 25.54 13.33
N SER A 192 24.81 26.70 12.98
CA SER A 192 24.84 27.87 13.85
C SER A 192 23.60 28.70 13.56
N GLU A 193 23.07 29.40 14.56
CA GLU A 193 21.93 30.30 14.39
C GLU A 193 22.20 31.32 13.26
N GLY A 194 21.29 31.38 12.30
CA GLY A 194 21.40 32.29 11.15
C GLY A 194 22.45 31.89 10.10
N GLN A 195 22.96 30.66 10.14
CA GLN A 195 23.92 30.16 9.15
C GLN A 195 23.30 30.08 7.75
N TYR A 196 22.05 29.63 7.65
CA TYR A 196 21.29 29.60 6.40
C TYR A 196 20.14 30.61 6.46
N GLY A 197 19.88 31.28 5.34
CA GLY A 197 18.90 32.39 5.32
C GLY A 197 17.46 31.93 5.17
N GLU A 198 17.22 30.97 4.31
CA GLU A 198 15.89 30.47 4.00
C GLU A 198 15.85 28.95 4.16
N PRO A 199 14.74 28.39 4.67
CA PRO A 199 14.52 26.95 4.69
C PRO A 199 14.51 26.37 3.28
N LEU A 200 15.20 25.27 3.07
CA LEU A 200 15.11 24.52 1.81
C LEU A 200 13.86 23.65 1.85
N THR A 201 12.86 24.02 1.09
CA THR A 201 11.58 23.30 1.03
C THR A 201 11.29 22.78 -0.36
N GLN A 202 10.57 21.66 -0.45
CA GLN A 202 10.08 21.06 -1.68
C GLN A 202 8.67 20.54 -1.50
N SER A 203 8.00 20.26 -2.62
CA SER A 203 6.64 19.70 -2.63
C SER A 203 6.70 18.25 -3.09
N VAL A 204 6.25 17.31 -2.26
CA VAL A 204 6.36 15.87 -2.47
C VAL A 204 5.00 15.20 -2.31
N ILE A 205 4.66 14.30 -3.23
CA ILE A 205 3.53 13.39 -3.07
C ILE A 205 4.08 12.09 -2.48
N PRO A 206 3.72 11.73 -1.23
CA PRO A 206 4.26 10.52 -0.62
C PRO A 206 3.69 9.26 -1.28
N GLU A 207 4.54 8.25 -1.46
CA GLU A 207 4.11 6.90 -1.81
C GLU A 207 3.73 6.16 -0.53
N ILE A 208 2.48 5.70 -0.47
CA ILE A 208 1.93 5.03 0.70
C ILE A 208 1.56 3.60 0.34
N SER A 209 2.13 2.64 1.09
CA SER A 209 1.76 1.23 1.01
C SER A 209 0.46 0.97 1.76
N PRO A 210 -0.39 0.04 1.29
CA PRO A 210 -1.58 -0.37 2.02
C PRO A 210 -1.23 -0.96 3.39
N LYS A 211 -2.07 -0.70 4.39
CA LYS A 211 -1.97 -1.38 5.69
C LYS A 211 -2.43 -2.83 5.54
N GLU A 212 -1.58 -3.77 5.92
CA GLU A 212 -1.95 -5.20 5.92
C GLU A 212 -2.91 -5.51 7.05
N LEU A 213 -3.98 -6.23 6.72
CA LEU A 213 -4.98 -6.73 7.66
C LEU A 213 -5.17 -8.22 7.42
N THR A 214 -5.34 -8.99 8.50
CA THR A 214 -5.61 -10.42 8.42
C THR A 214 -7.09 -10.67 8.68
N ALA A 215 -7.76 -11.29 7.71
CA ALA A 215 -9.16 -11.72 7.87
C ALA A 215 -9.24 -12.96 8.76
N VAL A 216 -10.33 -13.07 9.50
CA VAL A 216 -10.67 -14.24 10.31
C VAL A 216 -11.82 -14.98 9.65
N ILE A 217 -11.59 -16.24 9.27
CA ILE A 217 -12.64 -17.09 8.72
C ILE A 217 -13.61 -17.45 9.87
N THR A 218 -14.88 -17.18 9.69
CA THR A 218 -15.93 -17.37 10.71
C THR A 218 -16.78 -18.61 10.46
N THR A 219 -16.82 -19.09 9.21
CA THR A 219 -17.55 -20.30 8.85
C THR A 219 -16.74 -21.55 9.23
N PRO A 220 -17.35 -22.59 9.84
CA PRO A 220 -16.71 -23.90 9.94
C PRO A 220 -16.28 -24.41 8.56
N ILE A 221 -15.04 -24.85 8.43
CA ILE A 221 -14.52 -25.35 7.16
C ILE A 221 -14.74 -26.86 7.12
N GLU A 222 -16.01 -27.26 6.99
CA GLU A 222 -16.43 -28.63 6.95
C GLU A 222 -17.61 -28.83 6.00
N LYS A 223 -17.68 -29.96 5.37
CA LYS A 223 -18.78 -30.37 4.49
C LYS A 223 -18.91 -31.90 4.45
N ASP A 224 -20.06 -32.39 4.07
CA ASP A 224 -20.23 -33.78 3.71
C ASP A 224 -19.66 -34.07 2.30
N TYR A 225 -19.21 -35.29 2.07
CA TYR A 225 -18.72 -35.71 0.79
C TYR A 225 -19.80 -35.58 -0.30
N ASP A 226 -19.50 -34.84 -1.34
CA ASP A 226 -20.35 -34.65 -2.52
C ASP A 226 -19.61 -34.81 -3.85
N GLY A 227 -18.37 -35.28 -3.80
CA GLY A 227 -17.49 -35.46 -4.97
C GLY A 227 -16.87 -34.15 -5.47
N SER A 228 -17.04 -33.02 -4.77
CA SER A 228 -16.48 -31.73 -5.13
C SER A 228 -15.49 -31.21 -4.08
N THR A 229 -14.58 -30.29 -4.51
CA THR A 229 -13.61 -29.63 -3.62
C THR A 229 -14.13 -28.30 -3.05
N GLY A 230 -15.20 -27.72 -3.61
CA GLY A 230 -15.64 -26.38 -3.31
C GLY A 230 -16.40 -26.25 -1.98
N ILE A 231 -16.17 -25.13 -1.28
CA ILE A 231 -16.93 -24.73 -0.08
C ILE A 231 -17.09 -23.20 -0.10
N ALA A 232 -18.27 -22.72 0.36
CA ALA A 232 -18.48 -21.31 0.59
C ALA A 232 -17.90 -20.89 1.95
N LEU A 233 -17.25 -19.73 2.02
CA LEU A 233 -16.63 -19.21 3.22
C LEU A 233 -17.15 -17.82 3.52
N GLU A 234 -17.18 -17.48 4.80
CA GLU A 234 -17.38 -16.14 5.30
C GLU A 234 -16.21 -15.78 6.23
N ALA A 235 -15.88 -14.51 6.28
CA ALA A 235 -14.82 -14.01 7.13
C ALA A 235 -15.20 -12.65 7.71
N THR A 236 -14.45 -12.23 8.72
CA THR A 236 -14.49 -10.86 9.24
C THR A 236 -13.10 -10.26 9.18
N VAL A 237 -13.04 -8.94 9.12
CA VAL A 237 -11.82 -8.16 9.24
C VAL A 237 -12.05 -6.95 10.12
N GLU A 238 -11.12 -6.65 11.00
CA GLU A 238 -11.13 -5.43 11.80
C GLU A 238 -10.37 -4.32 11.07
N ILE A 239 -11.06 -3.20 10.86
CA ILE A 239 -10.50 -2.02 10.19
C ILE A 239 -10.48 -0.86 11.18
N GLU A 240 -9.28 -0.34 11.45
CA GLU A 240 -9.08 0.91 12.17
C GLU A 240 -8.83 2.02 11.17
N THR A 241 -9.71 3.02 11.16
CA THR A 241 -9.48 4.23 10.36
C THR A 241 -8.70 5.26 11.18
N PRO A 242 -7.82 6.07 10.55
CA PRO A 242 -7.07 7.10 11.26
C PRO A 242 -7.99 8.04 12.04
N GLY A 243 -7.64 8.27 13.32
CA GLY A 243 -8.43 9.12 14.22
C GLY A 243 -9.54 8.40 15.00
N GLN A 244 -9.74 7.11 14.80
CA GLN A 244 -10.62 6.28 15.65
C GLN A 244 -9.80 5.56 16.72
N SER A 245 -10.40 5.40 17.90
CA SER A 245 -9.74 4.76 19.06
C SER A 245 -9.95 3.23 19.11
N SER A 246 -10.74 2.65 18.22
CA SER A 246 -10.99 1.21 18.13
C SER A 246 -11.32 0.80 16.70
N GLY A 247 -10.89 -0.40 16.30
CA GLY A 247 -11.29 -1.01 15.05
C GLY A 247 -12.78 -1.33 15.00
N GLN A 248 -13.32 -1.32 13.80
CA GLN A 248 -14.67 -1.79 13.51
C GLN A 248 -14.57 -3.09 12.72
N SER A 249 -15.38 -4.08 13.12
CA SER A 249 -15.45 -5.38 12.44
C SER A 249 -16.38 -5.30 11.23
N TYR A 250 -15.89 -5.78 10.09
CA TYR A 250 -16.66 -5.85 8.84
C TYR A 250 -16.73 -7.28 8.34
N THR A 251 -17.88 -7.68 7.81
CA THR A 251 -18.07 -8.99 7.18
C THR A 251 -17.47 -9.00 5.77
N ILE A 252 -16.87 -10.12 5.40
CA ILE A 252 -16.35 -10.36 4.04
C ILE A 252 -17.20 -11.46 3.43
N SER A 253 -17.92 -11.14 2.35
CA SER A 253 -18.72 -12.08 1.56
C SER A 253 -18.04 -12.46 0.25
N GLY A 254 -18.56 -13.48 -0.42
CA GLY A 254 -18.10 -13.91 -1.73
C GLY A 254 -16.77 -14.71 -1.74
N LEU A 255 -16.26 -15.08 -0.56
CA LEU A 255 -15.11 -15.98 -0.43
C LEU A 255 -15.47 -17.40 -0.83
N LYS A 256 -14.55 -18.09 -1.47
CA LYS A 256 -14.65 -19.53 -1.77
C LYS A 256 -13.41 -20.27 -1.29
N GLY A 257 -13.64 -21.43 -0.70
CA GLY A 257 -12.58 -22.38 -0.39
C GLY A 257 -12.56 -23.52 -1.40
N SER A 258 -11.39 -24.10 -1.63
CA SER A 258 -11.22 -25.34 -2.37
C SER A 258 -10.31 -26.27 -1.60
N PHE A 259 -10.82 -27.42 -1.22
CA PHE A 259 -10.01 -28.50 -0.64
C PHE A 259 -9.00 -29.01 -1.64
N GLU A 260 -7.87 -29.53 -1.17
CA GLU A 260 -6.78 -30.10 -2.00
C GLU A 260 -7.22 -31.27 -2.89
N ASP A 261 -8.19 -32.05 -2.43
CA ASP A 261 -8.90 -33.08 -3.21
C ASP A 261 -10.32 -33.26 -2.67
N ALA A 262 -11.18 -34.01 -3.38
CA ALA A 262 -12.58 -34.19 -3.04
C ALA A 262 -12.84 -35.34 -2.05
N ASN A 263 -11.84 -36.12 -1.63
CA ASN A 263 -12.05 -37.27 -0.76
C ASN A 263 -12.33 -36.86 0.67
N ALA A 264 -13.08 -37.68 1.40
CA ALA A 264 -13.31 -37.46 2.83
C ALA A 264 -11.99 -37.56 3.61
N GLY A 265 -11.86 -36.71 4.63
CA GLY A 265 -10.64 -36.63 5.46
C GLY A 265 -10.65 -35.39 6.33
N THR A 266 -9.78 -35.41 7.35
CA THR A 266 -9.61 -34.30 8.30
C THR A 266 -8.27 -33.60 8.06
N GLY A 267 -8.20 -32.32 8.43
CA GLY A 267 -6.95 -31.55 8.32
C GLY A 267 -6.51 -31.29 6.88
N LYS A 268 -7.43 -31.38 5.93
CA LYS A 268 -7.16 -31.15 4.50
C LYS A 268 -6.90 -29.66 4.25
N THR A 269 -5.87 -29.36 3.47
CA THR A 269 -5.54 -28.00 3.07
C THR A 269 -6.66 -27.39 2.25
N VAL A 270 -7.01 -26.14 2.60
CA VAL A 270 -8.02 -25.35 1.87
C VAL A 270 -7.39 -24.10 1.29
N THR A 271 -7.42 -23.99 -0.02
CA THR A 271 -7.02 -22.78 -0.75
C THR A 271 -8.19 -21.81 -0.80
N ILE A 272 -7.94 -20.54 -0.45
CA ILE A 272 -8.95 -19.49 -0.45
C ILE A 272 -8.88 -18.70 -1.75
N ASP A 273 -9.98 -18.63 -2.48
CA ASP A 273 -10.20 -17.72 -3.60
C ASP A 273 -10.93 -16.48 -3.13
N SER A 274 -10.21 -15.36 -3.06
CA SER A 274 -10.73 -14.04 -2.70
C SER A 274 -11.05 -13.16 -3.90
N SER A 275 -10.98 -13.66 -5.13
CA SER A 275 -11.17 -12.86 -6.35
C SER A 275 -12.54 -12.18 -6.44
N LYS A 276 -13.53 -12.71 -5.75
CA LYS A 276 -14.89 -12.16 -5.64
C LYS A 276 -15.24 -11.69 -4.22
N ALA A 277 -14.25 -11.64 -3.34
CA ALA A 277 -14.46 -11.19 -1.96
C ALA A 277 -14.88 -9.72 -1.93
N ARG A 278 -15.82 -9.40 -1.06
CA ARG A 278 -16.31 -8.05 -0.82
C ARG A 278 -16.40 -7.81 0.68
N VAL A 279 -15.83 -6.69 1.11
CA VAL A 279 -16.02 -6.20 2.49
C VAL A 279 -17.31 -5.42 2.53
N GLU A 280 -18.23 -5.83 3.40
CA GLU A 280 -19.53 -5.20 3.56
C GLU A 280 -19.40 -4.01 4.52
N THR A 281 -19.05 -2.84 3.97
CA THR A 281 -18.81 -1.62 4.76
C THR A 281 -20.10 -0.88 5.13
N GLY A 282 -21.24 -1.25 4.54
CA GLY A 282 -22.49 -0.55 4.75
C GLY A 282 -22.40 0.92 4.30
N GLU A 283 -22.88 1.83 5.14
CA GLU A 283 -22.79 3.29 4.90
C GLU A 283 -21.44 3.90 5.37
N SER A 284 -20.52 3.09 5.90
CA SER A 284 -19.21 3.58 6.37
C SER A 284 -18.31 3.97 5.22
N ALA A 285 -17.76 5.18 5.28
CA ALA A 285 -16.85 5.71 4.27
C ALA A 285 -15.41 5.13 4.41
N VAL A 286 -15.28 3.80 4.36
CA VAL A 286 -13.97 3.14 4.40
C VAL A 286 -13.41 3.03 2.98
N ASN A 287 -12.26 3.64 2.74
CA ASN A 287 -11.55 3.46 1.47
C ASN A 287 -10.71 2.17 1.51
N LEU A 288 -11.24 1.10 0.94
CA LEU A 288 -10.60 -0.21 0.94
C LEU A 288 -9.28 -0.27 0.15
N GLN A 289 -8.98 0.70 -0.70
CA GLN A 289 -7.69 0.78 -1.38
C GLN A 289 -6.52 1.03 -0.41
N ASN A 290 -6.83 1.53 0.77
CA ASN A 290 -5.85 1.77 1.83
C ASN A 290 -5.42 0.51 2.58
N TYR A 291 -6.02 -0.64 2.30
CA TYR A 291 -5.77 -1.90 3.01
C TYR A 291 -5.47 -3.04 2.05
N LEU A 292 -4.58 -3.92 2.49
CA LEU A 292 -4.31 -5.21 1.87
C LEU A 292 -4.83 -6.31 2.80
N ILE A 293 -5.95 -6.93 2.44
CA ILE A 293 -6.55 -7.99 3.25
C ILE A 293 -5.94 -9.33 2.85
N THR A 294 -5.34 -9.99 3.82
CA THR A 294 -4.72 -11.31 3.68
C THR A 294 -5.57 -12.38 4.38
N TYR A 295 -5.48 -13.60 3.89
CA TYR A 295 -6.21 -14.74 4.43
C TYR A 295 -5.19 -15.79 4.89
N PRO A 296 -5.20 -16.20 6.18
CA PRO A 296 -4.27 -17.21 6.68
C PRO A 296 -4.58 -18.57 6.05
N ALA A 297 -3.58 -19.42 5.96
CA ALA A 297 -3.76 -20.80 5.52
C ALA A 297 -4.79 -21.52 6.38
N GLN A 298 -5.69 -22.24 5.76
CA GLN A 298 -6.79 -22.95 6.41
C GLN A 298 -6.69 -24.45 6.19
N THR A 299 -7.23 -25.21 7.15
CA THR A 299 -7.50 -26.62 6.99
C THR A 299 -8.97 -26.89 7.32
N GLY A 300 -9.50 -27.95 6.73
CA GLY A 300 -10.90 -28.32 6.94
C GLY A 300 -11.13 -29.83 6.88
N THR A 301 -12.42 -30.20 6.96
CA THR A 301 -12.84 -31.61 7.00
C THR A 301 -13.90 -31.86 5.92
N ILE A 302 -13.73 -32.94 5.18
CA ILE A 302 -14.80 -33.55 4.38
C ILE A 302 -15.25 -34.80 5.11
N HIS A 303 -16.51 -34.82 5.54
CA HIS A 303 -17.07 -35.96 6.27
C HIS A 303 -17.47 -37.05 5.31
N ARG A 304 -17.29 -38.31 5.72
CA ARG A 304 -17.88 -39.47 5.04
C ARG A 304 -19.39 -39.41 5.14
N ILE A 305 -20.08 -39.77 4.08
CA ILE A 305 -21.53 -39.94 4.09
C ILE A 305 -21.91 -41.40 4.23
N GLN A 306 -23.16 -41.68 4.61
CA GLN A 306 -23.65 -43.02 4.80
C GLN A 306 -23.73 -43.77 3.45
N GLY A 307 -23.03 -44.92 3.34
CA GLY A 307 -23.16 -45.83 2.20
C GLY A 307 -24.46 -46.63 2.26
N SER A 308 -24.97 -47.02 1.11
CA SER A 308 -26.20 -47.82 1.03
C SER A 308 -26.07 -48.89 -0.07
N ILE A 309 -26.78 -50.00 0.17
CA ILE A 309 -26.98 -51.05 -0.80
C ILE A 309 -28.50 -51.29 -0.92
N SER A 310 -29.00 -51.33 -2.13
CA SER A 310 -30.38 -51.75 -2.41
C SER A 310 -30.39 -52.89 -3.41
N ILE A 311 -31.31 -53.81 -3.25
CA ILE A 311 -31.51 -54.95 -4.14
C ILE A 311 -32.83 -54.75 -4.85
N ASP A 312 -32.86 -54.88 -6.17
CA ASP A 312 -34.09 -54.98 -6.92
C ASP A 312 -34.70 -56.36 -6.63
N PRO A 313 -35.84 -56.41 -5.92
CA PRO A 313 -36.42 -57.70 -5.50
C PRO A 313 -36.76 -58.59 -6.69
N GLU A 314 -37.12 -58.04 -7.83
CA GLU A 314 -37.48 -58.80 -9.03
C GLU A 314 -36.27 -59.42 -9.75
N ALA A 315 -35.09 -58.86 -9.58
CA ALA A 315 -33.88 -59.35 -10.22
C ALA A 315 -33.43 -60.73 -9.68
N TRP A 316 -33.87 -61.10 -8.47
CA TRP A 316 -33.55 -62.40 -7.83
C TRP A 316 -34.70 -63.40 -7.86
N ILE A 317 -35.87 -63.01 -8.41
CA ILE A 317 -37.00 -63.86 -8.64
C ILE A 317 -36.84 -64.50 -9.99
N GLY A 318 -36.35 -65.71 -10.02
CA GLY A 318 -36.23 -66.52 -11.23
C GLY A 318 -36.10 -67.99 -10.85
N GLU A 319 -36.70 -68.89 -11.67
CA GLU A 319 -36.54 -70.31 -11.48
C GLU A 319 -35.07 -70.64 -11.72
N LYS A 320 -34.37 -71.01 -10.66
CA LYS A 320 -33.06 -71.61 -10.68
C LYS A 320 -33.19 -73.08 -10.34
N ILE A 321 -32.52 -73.88 -11.10
CA ILE A 321 -32.69 -75.35 -11.00
C ILE A 321 -31.36 -75.97 -10.54
N TYR A 322 -31.42 -76.95 -9.68
CA TYR A 322 -30.23 -77.74 -9.32
C TYR A 322 -29.59 -78.39 -10.58
N GLY A 323 -28.33 -78.01 -10.83
CA GLY A 323 -27.61 -78.42 -12.04
C GLY A 323 -27.39 -77.26 -13.03
N ASP A 324 -27.98 -76.11 -12.83
CA ASP A 324 -27.66 -74.89 -13.60
C ASP A 324 -26.24 -74.41 -13.31
N ASP A 325 -25.68 -73.70 -14.29
CA ASP A 325 -24.37 -73.06 -14.15
C ASP A 325 -24.41 -71.94 -13.08
N SER A 326 -23.21 -71.61 -12.53
CA SER A 326 -23.02 -70.49 -11.66
C SER A 326 -23.45 -69.19 -12.35
N PHE A 327 -24.04 -68.25 -11.61
CA PHE A 327 -24.57 -67.00 -12.14
C PHE A 327 -24.19 -65.76 -11.23
N SER A 328 -24.11 -64.61 -11.82
CA SER A 328 -23.84 -63.38 -11.08
C SER A 328 -25.14 -62.77 -10.52
N LEU A 329 -25.08 -62.23 -9.31
CA LEU A 329 -26.17 -61.45 -8.74
C LEU A 329 -26.35 -60.16 -9.56
N THR A 330 -27.59 -59.93 -10.02
CA THR A 330 -27.97 -58.71 -10.75
C THR A 330 -28.90 -57.86 -9.89
N GLY A 331 -29.15 -56.61 -10.27
CA GLY A 331 -30.05 -55.71 -9.54
C GLY A 331 -29.51 -55.25 -8.19
N VAL A 332 -28.23 -55.35 -7.92
CA VAL A 332 -27.57 -54.81 -6.73
C VAL A 332 -27.09 -53.40 -7.04
N ASN A 333 -27.71 -52.36 -6.42
CA ASN A 333 -27.30 -50.97 -6.55
C ASN A 333 -26.53 -50.57 -5.29
N VAL A 334 -25.29 -50.09 -5.50
CA VAL A 334 -24.38 -49.72 -4.43
C VAL A 334 -24.09 -48.22 -4.52
N MET A 335 -24.33 -47.48 -3.43
CA MET A 335 -23.84 -46.15 -3.22
C MET A 335 -22.75 -46.21 -2.15
N GLY A 336 -21.50 -46.24 -2.58
CA GLY A 336 -20.34 -46.37 -1.72
C GLY A 336 -19.09 -46.86 -2.47
N ASP A 337 -17.96 -46.77 -1.78
CA ASP A 337 -16.63 -47.13 -2.28
C ASP A 337 -15.92 -48.18 -1.41
N GLY A 338 -16.63 -48.75 -0.45
CA GLY A 338 -16.11 -49.81 0.41
C GLY A 338 -16.23 -51.19 -0.21
N ALA A 339 -15.46 -52.14 0.31
CA ALA A 339 -15.52 -53.54 -0.14
C ALA A 339 -16.85 -54.21 0.21
N LEU A 340 -17.44 -54.92 -0.75
CA LEU A 340 -18.65 -55.70 -0.53
C LEU A 340 -18.32 -57.08 0.06
N THR A 341 -19.19 -57.54 0.97
CA THR A 341 -19.16 -58.88 1.54
C THR A 341 -20.52 -59.52 1.34
N TYR A 342 -20.51 -60.72 0.77
CA TYR A 342 -21.70 -61.55 0.50
C TYR A 342 -21.68 -62.74 1.43
N THR A 343 -22.85 -63.05 2.02
CA THR A 343 -23.02 -64.25 2.85
C THR A 343 -24.29 -64.96 2.48
N SER A 344 -24.29 -66.29 2.46
CA SER A 344 -25.46 -67.13 2.32
C SER A 344 -25.93 -67.64 3.68
N SER A 345 -27.23 -67.66 3.92
CA SER A 345 -27.84 -68.27 5.13
C SER A 345 -27.75 -69.78 5.16
N ASP A 346 -27.56 -70.46 3.95
CA ASP A 346 -27.38 -71.90 3.81
C ASP A 346 -26.41 -72.19 2.68
N GLU A 347 -25.16 -72.52 3.03
CA GLU A 347 -24.09 -72.80 2.10
C GLU A 347 -24.26 -74.23 1.42
N ASN A 348 -25.18 -75.07 1.93
CA ASN A 348 -25.54 -76.31 1.28
C ASN A 348 -26.50 -76.07 0.11
N VAL A 349 -27.24 -74.96 0.08
CA VAL A 349 -28.10 -74.54 -1.02
C VAL A 349 -27.31 -73.80 -2.08
N LEU A 350 -26.57 -72.73 -1.67
CA LEU A 350 -25.73 -71.92 -2.55
C LEU A 350 -24.61 -71.20 -1.78
N THR A 351 -23.51 -70.90 -2.46
CA THR A 351 -22.44 -70.03 -1.97
C THR A 351 -22.30 -68.85 -2.88
N VAL A 352 -21.86 -67.70 -2.32
CA VAL A 352 -21.60 -66.48 -3.09
C VAL A 352 -20.16 -66.05 -2.84
N ASP A 353 -19.43 -65.72 -3.88
CA ASP A 353 -18.07 -65.19 -3.77
C ASP A 353 -18.03 -63.68 -3.58
N THR A 354 -16.81 -63.10 -3.45
CA THR A 354 -16.60 -61.65 -3.23
C THR A 354 -16.95 -60.78 -4.45
N GLN A 355 -17.18 -61.38 -5.62
CA GLN A 355 -17.64 -60.71 -6.83
C GLN A 355 -19.16 -60.87 -7.03
N GLY A 356 -19.88 -61.49 -6.10
CA GLY A 356 -21.31 -61.76 -6.22
C GLY A 356 -21.65 -62.88 -7.17
N GLN A 357 -20.70 -63.78 -7.45
CA GLN A 357 -20.95 -64.98 -8.26
C GLN A 357 -21.55 -66.11 -7.39
N VAL A 358 -22.72 -66.51 -7.73
CA VAL A 358 -23.46 -67.59 -7.02
C VAL A 358 -23.11 -68.97 -7.61
N THR A 359 -22.78 -69.87 -6.71
CA THR A 359 -22.58 -71.32 -7.08
C THR A 359 -23.68 -72.15 -6.40
N ILE A 360 -24.47 -72.85 -7.18
CA ILE A 360 -25.55 -73.74 -6.71
C ILE A 360 -24.92 -75.01 -6.13
N LYS A 361 -25.30 -75.33 -4.88
CA LYS A 361 -24.84 -76.57 -4.18
C LYS A 361 -25.92 -77.57 -3.95
N GLY A 362 -27.19 -77.15 -3.76
CA GLY A 362 -28.30 -77.99 -3.46
C GLY A 362 -29.63 -77.36 -3.74
N VAL A 363 -30.73 -78.10 -3.54
CA VAL A 363 -32.11 -77.65 -3.65
C VAL A 363 -32.56 -77.02 -2.32
N GLY A 364 -33.29 -75.92 -2.37
CA GLY A 364 -33.77 -75.18 -1.20
C GLY A 364 -33.79 -73.67 -1.41
N SER A 365 -34.04 -72.95 -0.35
CA SER A 365 -34.01 -71.46 -0.35
C SER A 365 -32.96 -70.93 0.62
N ALA A 366 -32.15 -70.05 0.15
CA ALA A 366 -31.17 -69.36 0.99
C ALA A 366 -31.33 -67.83 0.87
N GLU A 367 -31.22 -67.12 2.00
CA GLU A 367 -31.10 -65.65 2.02
C GLU A 367 -29.64 -65.23 1.77
N VAL A 368 -29.45 -64.39 0.80
CA VAL A 368 -28.13 -63.76 0.58
C VAL A 368 -28.19 -62.39 1.24
N SER A 369 -27.20 -62.13 2.11
CA SER A 369 -26.99 -60.84 2.74
C SER A 369 -25.75 -60.15 2.16
N ILE A 370 -25.87 -58.85 1.86
CA ILE A 370 -24.81 -58.03 1.32
C ILE A 370 -24.52 -56.88 2.29
N THR A 371 -23.25 -56.73 2.67
CA THR A 371 -22.77 -55.59 3.48
C THR A 371 -21.63 -54.91 2.75
N MET A 372 -21.42 -53.63 3.05
CA MET A 372 -20.30 -52.86 2.55
C MET A 372 -19.47 -52.37 3.74
N ALA A 373 -18.17 -52.58 3.70
CA ALA A 373 -17.24 -52.02 4.66
C ALA A 373 -17.10 -50.47 4.50
N GLU A 374 -16.48 -49.82 5.45
CA GLU A 374 -16.09 -48.42 5.28
C GLU A 374 -15.11 -48.28 4.13
N GLY A 375 -15.36 -47.28 3.28
CA GLY A 375 -14.48 -46.84 2.21
C GLY A 375 -13.76 -45.53 2.52
N THR A 376 -13.21 -44.92 1.49
CA THR A 376 -12.57 -43.60 1.61
C THR A 376 -13.60 -42.51 1.89
N ASN A 377 -14.71 -42.54 1.13
CA ASN A 377 -15.69 -41.46 1.11
C ASN A 377 -17.03 -41.83 1.77
N TYR A 378 -17.25 -43.08 2.03
CA TYR A 378 -18.51 -43.60 2.56
C TYR A 378 -18.29 -44.40 3.84
N LEU A 379 -19.19 -44.22 4.78
CA LEU A 379 -19.35 -45.14 5.90
C LEU A 379 -19.90 -46.48 5.39
N GLY A 380 -19.54 -47.58 6.03
CA GLY A 380 -20.09 -48.90 5.73
C GLY A 380 -21.62 -48.95 5.93
N THR A 381 -22.26 -49.98 5.40
CA THR A 381 -23.71 -50.18 5.59
C THR A 381 -24.00 -50.55 7.04
N SER A 382 -24.94 -49.86 7.67
CA SER A 382 -25.41 -50.15 9.05
C SER A 382 -26.31 -51.38 9.13
N THR A 383 -27.00 -51.68 8.02
CA THR A 383 -27.87 -52.85 7.87
C THR A 383 -27.56 -53.59 6.59
N PRO A 384 -27.48 -54.93 6.61
CA PRO A 384 -27.31 -55.74 5.38
C PRO A 384 -28.51 -55.56 4.44
N ALA A 385 -28.22 -55.46 3.15
CA ALA A 385 -29.26 -55.68 2.13
C ALA A 385 -29.45 -57.20 1.96
N LYS A 386 -30.70 -57.63 1.85
CA LYS A 386 -31.07 -59.05 1.88
C LYS A 386 -32.01 -59.39 0.73
N GLY A 387 -31.79 -60.58 0.15
CA GLY A 387 -32.67 -61.15 -0.85
C GLY A 387 -32.67 -62.68 -0.78
N THR A 388 -33.76 -63.31 -1.15
CA THR A 388 -33.88 -64.79 -1.12
C THR A 388 -33.76 -65.36 -2.51
N ILE A 389 -33.00 -66.43 -2.64
CA ILE A 389 -32.87 -67.17 -3.88
C ILE A 389 -33.35 -68.64 -3.61
N THR A 390 -34.26 -69.06 -4.45
CA THR A 390 -34.81 -70.48 -4.39
C THR A 390 -34.27 -71.30 -5.51
N ILE A 391 -33.78 -72.48 -5.19
CA ILE A 391 -33.24 -73.49 -6.13
C ILE A 391 -34.25 -74.69 -6.18
N GLU A 392 -34.87 -74.83 -7.31
CA GLU A 392 -35.85 -75.89 -7.57
C GLU A 392 -35.14 -77.25 -7.96
N LYS A 393 -35.89 -78.34 -7.88
CA LYS A 393 -35.43 -79.62 -8.36
C LYS A 393 -35.40 -79.68 -9.88
N GLY A 394 -34.27 -80.07 -10.43
CA GLY A 394 -34.19 -80.36 -11.87
C GLY A 394 -35.01 -81.57 -12.28
N THR A 395 -35.61 -81.49 -13.48
CA THR A 395 -36.35 -82.64 -14.07
C THR A 395 -35.38 -83.60 -14.72
N LEU A 396 -35.25 -84.79 -14.19
CA LEU A 396 -34.43 -85.87 -14.84
C LEU A 396 -35.23 -86.47 -15.98
N THR A 397 -34.81 -86.29 -17.23
CA THR A 397 -35.37 -86.93 -18.38
C THR A 397 -34.52 -88.18 -18.71
N LEU A 398 -35.05 -89.37 -18.50
CA LEU A 398 -34.41 -90.67 -18.91
C LEU A 398 -34.76 -90.96 -20.36
N ALA A 399 -33.82 -90.92 -21.27
CA ALA A 399 -33.98 -91.44 -22.63
C ALA A 399 -33.57 -92.91 -22.64
N LEU A 400 -34.55 -93.83 -22.74
CA LEU A 400 -34.30 -95.27 -22.95
C LEU A 400 -34.06 -95.53 -24.43
N THR A 401 -32.81 -95.84 -24.79
CA THR A 401 -32.49 -96.35 -26.14
C THR A 401 -32.57 -97.86 -26.11
N ALA A 402 -33.59 -98.40 -26.79
CA ALA A 402 -33.68 -99.85 -26.98
C ALA A 402 -32.55 -100.33 -27.90
N VAL A 403 -31.64 -101.17 -27.38
CA VAL A 403 -30.62 -101.88 -28.19
C VAL A 403 -31.26 -103.21 -28.60
N ASN A 404 -31.71 -103.24 -29.83
CA ASN A 404 -32.05 -104.51 -30.44
C ASN A 404 -30.81 -105.41 -30.58
N ARG A 405 -30.75 -106.54 -29.84
CA ARG A 405 -29.82 -107.62 -30.08
C ARG A 405 -30.42 -108.57 -31.10
N SER A 406 -29.83 -108.66 -32.28
CA SER A 406 -29.98 -109.67 -33.26
C SER A 406 -29.15 -110.87 -32.90
#